data_469fc8f70ad7114ea71be8bd23e7901f
#
_entry.id   469fc8f70ad7114ea71be8bd23e7901f
#
_cell.length_a   1.000
_cell.length_b   1.000
_cell.length_c   1.000
_cell.angle_alpha   90.00
_cell.angle_beta   90.00
_cell.angle_gamma   90.00
#
_symmetry.space_group_name_H-M   'P 1'
#
loop_
_entity.id
_entity.type
_entity.pdbx_description
1 polymer ?
#
loop_
_entity_poly.entity_id
_entity_poly.type
_entity_poly.pdbx_seq_one_letter_code
_entity_poly.pdbx_strand_id
1 'polypeptide(L)'
;MTAEAAFAPGGFYLDSLLAPLAAWLERPDVTDIYVNRAQELWIETLGGAIETHPCPALTEPVLARLSRQIAAASSQGISREHPLLAASLPDGSRVQIVAPPATRGGHALAIRRHVAASPSIDDYAASGAFETSSTAPVDLDRERHLTPVAPADVGQTLREAVKAKRNLLISGGTSTGKTTFLNALLREIPPDERLILIEDTAELELTHRNSIGLLAARSVLGEAEVRAEDLLMASLRMRPDRIILGELRGSEAMTFLRAVNTGHPGSMTTIHADSPLRAIEQLALLVLQAGSRLGRDDVRHYVRESIDVFVQLEREGGRRKVSQVLVRS
;
A
#
# COMPACT_ATOMS: atom_id res chain seq x y z
N MET A 1 -8.82 34.00 1.37
CA MET A 1 -9.98 33.48 0.62
C MET A 1 -10.01 32.00 0.91
N THR A 2 -10.87 31.58 1.84
CA THR A 2 -11.10 30.21 2.27
C THR A 2 -11.89 29.51 1.18
N ALA A 3 -11.32 28.41 0.62
CA ALA A 3 -12.03 27.55 -0.32
C ALA A 3 -13.10 26.79 0.47
N GLU A 4 -14.38 27.12 0.26
CA GLU A 4 -15.52 26.32 0.66
C GLU A 4 -15.41 24.96 -0.09
N ALA A 5 -15.21 23.89 0.66
CA ALA A 5 -15.34 22.53 0.15
C ALA A 5 -16.82 22.32 -0.22
N ALA A 6 -17.11 22.19 -1.51
CA ALA A 6 -18.43 21.85 -2.02
C ALA A 6 -18.78 20.43 -1.55
N PHE A 7 -19.73 20.35 -0.61
CA PHE A 7 -20.30 19.09 -0.13
C PHE A 7 -21.04 18.37 -1.27
N ALA A 8 -20.58 17.16 -1.60
CA ALA A 8 -21.36 16.25 -2.43
C ALA A 8 -22.64 15.82 -1.68
N PRO A 9 -23.83 15.66 -2.35
CA PRO A 9 -25.11 15.45 -1.70
C PRO A 9 -25.28 14.17 -0.85
N GLY A 10 -24.27 13.30 -0.79
CA GLY A 10 -24.28 12.07 0.03
C GLY A 10 -23.49 12.17 1.35
N GLY A 11 -22.68 13.22 1.56
CA GLY A 11 -21.76 13.33 2.68
C GLY A 11 -22.45 13.42 4.04
N PHE A 12 -23.47 14.26 4.16
CA PHE A 12 -24.14 14.52 5.45
C PHE A 12 -24.77 13.28 6.09
N TYR A 13 -25.25 12.33 5.28
CA TYR A 13 -25.90 11.11 5.80
C TYR A 13 -24.86 10.08 6.26
N LEU A 14 -23.75 9.96 5.54
CA LEU A 14 -22.63 9.11 5.94
C LEU A 14 -21.99 9.61 7.23
N ASP A 15 -21.73 10.93 7.34
CA ASP A 15 -21.16 11.55 8.53
C ASP A 15 -22.02 11.31 9.77
N SER A 16 -23.36 11.42 9.64
CA SER A 16 -24.30 11.10 10.72
C SER A 16 -24.21 9.64 11.17
N LEU A 17 -23.98 8.69 10.27
CA LEU A 17 -23.82 7.28 10.59
C LEU A 17 -22.44 6.95 11.13
N LEU A 18 -21.40 7.72 10.78
CA LEU A 18 -20.05 7.63 11.33
C LEU A 18 -19.91 8.35 12.68
N ALA A 19 -20.85 9.20 13.06
CA ALA A 19 -20.81 9.94 14.33
C ALA A 19 -20.50 9.09 15.58
N PRO A 20 -21.01 7.85 15.74
CA PRO A 20 -20.62 6.99 16.85
C PRO A 20 -19.14 6.60 16.87
N LEU A 21 -18.43 6.72 15.74
CA LEU A 21 -16.99 6.41 15.58
C LEU A 21 -16.12 7.66 15.59
N ALA A 22 -16.70 8.88 15.51
CA ALA A 22 -15.99 10.13 15.30
C ALA A 22 -14.87 10.36 16.32
N ALA A 23 -15.14 10.12 17.61
CA ALA A 23 -14.16 10.32 18.66
C ALA A 23 -12.86 9.52 18.47
N TRP A 24 -12.94 8.33 17.85
CA TRP A 24 -11.78 7.48 17.55
C TRP A 24 -11.20 7.76 16.16
N LEU A 25 -12.04 8.14 15.20
CA LEU A 25 -11.58 8.59 13.87
C LEU A 25 -10.79 9.90 13.94
N GLU A 26 -11.00 10.74 14.94
CA GLU A 26 -10.28 11.98 15.16
C GLU A 26 -9.00 11.82 16.00
N ARG A 27 -8.86 10.73 16.76
CA ARG A 27 -7.67 10.49 17.59
C ARG A 27 -6.42 10.27 16.72
N PRO A 28 -5.34 11.04 16.89
CA PRO A 28 -4.15 10.94 16.03
C PRO A 28 -3.34 9.65 16.24
N ASP A 29 -3.51 8.99 17.37
CA ASP A 29 -2.82 7.76 17.75
C ASP A 29 -3.56 6.49 17.30
N VAL A 30 -4.81 6.58 16.85
CA VAL A 30 -5.59 5.41 16.40
C VAL A 30 -5.19 5.03 14.98
N THR A 31 -4.78 3.79 14.78
CA THR A 31 -4.42 3.21 13.49
C THR A 31 -5.51 2.37 12.88
N ASP A 32 -6.21 1.59 13.70
CA ASP A 32 -7.25 0.68 13.23
C ASP A 32 -8.43 0.68 14.21
N ILE A 33 -9.66 0.55 13.66
CA ILE A 33 -10.91 0.43 14.41
C ILE A 33 -11.60 -0.86 13.95
N TYR A 34 -11.96 -1.74 14.90
CA TYR A 34 -12.67 -2.98 14.59
C TYR A 34 -14.04 -3.02 15.27
N VAL A 35 -15.07 -3.38 14.51
CA VAL A 35 -16.41 -3.74 15.00
C VAL A 35 -16.61 -5.22 14.70
N ASN A 36 -16.33 -6.07 15.67
CA ASN A 36 -16.49 -7.52 15.54
C ASN A 36 -17.96 -7.94 15.76
N ARG A 37 -18.72 -7.14 16.50
CA ARG A 37 -20.14 -7.30 16.80
C ARG A 37 -20.77 -5.95 17.15
N ALA A 38 -22.07 -5.86 17.06
CA ALA A 38 -22.80 -4.66 17.45
C ALA A 38 -22.48 -4.22 18.89
N GLN A 39 -22.49 -2.91 19.11
CA GLN A 39 -22.33 -2.23 20.41
C GLN A 39 -20.95 -2.35 21.07
N GLU A 40 -19.93 -2.83 20.36
CA GLU A 40 -18.57 -2.98 20.85
C GLU A 40 -17.56 -2.49 19.80
N LEU A 41 -16.54 -1.76 20.27
CA LEU A 41 -15.42 -1.29 19.48
C LEU A 41 -14.10 -1.82 20.02
N TRP A 42 -13.22 -2.17 19.14
CA TRP A 42 -11.82 -2.47 19.38
C TRP A 42 -10.97 -1.47 18.64
N ILE A 43 -10.01 -0.85 19.31
CA ILE A 43 -9.19 0.22 18.80
C ILE A 43 -7.73 -0.22 18.90
N GLU A 44 -7.00 -0.17 17.78
CA GLU A 44 -5.54 -0.33 17.80
C GLU A 44 -4.90 1.05 17.70
N THR A 45 -3.87 1.29 18.52
CA THR A 45 -3.15 2.56 18.55
C THR A 45 -1.73 2.42 17.99
N LEU A 46 -1.08 3.53 17.73
CA LEU A 46 0.34 3.59 17.41
C LEU A 46 1.14 2.86 18.50
N GLY A 47 1.95 1.87 18.09
CA GLY A 47 2.66 1.00 19.05
C GLY A 47 1.98 -0.36 19.26
N GLY A 48 0.73 -0.54 18.79
CA GLY A 48 0.03 -1.83 18.78
C GLY A 48 -0.75 -2.15 20.07
N ALA A 49 -0.99 -1.15 20.95
CA ALA A 49 -1.88 -1.35 22.09
C ALA A 49 -3.33 -1.48 21.62
N ILE A 50 -4.09 -2.39 22.24
CA ILE A 50 -5.49 -2.65 21.93
C ILE A 50 -6.38 -2.15 23.08
N GLU A 51 -7.36 -1.33 22.74
CA GLU A 51 -8.39 -0.83 23.65
C GLU A 51 -9.75 -1.42 23.26
N THR A 52 -10.62 -1.66 24.23
CA THR A 52 -12.00 -2.09 23.99
C THR A 52 -12.97 -1.10 24.61
N HIS A 53 -13.97 -0.69 23.84
CA HIS A 53 -14.95 0.30 24.27
C HIS A 53 -16.38 -0.14 23.98
N PRO A 54 -17.33 0.04 24.90
CA PRO A 54 -18.75 -0.10 24.58
C PRO A 54 -19.19 1.04 23.66
N CYS A 55 -19.98 0.71 22.66
CA CYS A 55 -20.57 1.69 21.75
C CYS A 55 -22.07 1.36 21.50
N PRO A 56 -22.97 1.65 22.44
CA PRO A 56 -24.38 1.28 22.36
C PRO A 56 -25.08 1.80 21.10
N ALA A 57 -24.59 2.88 20.50
CA ALA A 57 -25.16 3.47 19.29
C ALA A 57 -24.94 2.61 18.03
N LEU A 58 -23.92 1.75 18.00
CA LEU A 58 -23.63 0.85 16.87
C LEU A 58 -24.47 -0.44 16.93
N THR A 59 -25.77 -0.28 16.84
CA THR A 59 -26.70 -1.45 16.74
C THR A 59 -26.60 -2.11 15.36
N GLU A 60 -27.05 -3.37 15.25
CA GLU A 60 -27.03 -4.09 13.98
C GLU A 60 -27.77 -3.33 12.84
N PRO A 61 -28.96 -2.72 13.07
CA PRO A 61 -29.58 -1.89 12.05
C PRO A 61 -28.76 -0.66 11.64
N VAL A 62 -27.98 -0.08 12.57
CA VAL A 62 -27.08 1.04 12.25
C VAL A 62 -25.91 0.56 11.40
N LEU A 63 -25.29 -0.56 11.76
CA LEU A 63 -24.18 -1.17 11.00
C LEU A 63 -24.63 -1.54 9.58
N ALA A 64 -25.82 -2.12 9.43
CA ALA A 64 -26.39 -2.44 8.11
C ALA A 64 -26.65 -1.18 7.25
N ARG A 65 -27.08 -0.07 7.85
CA ARG A 65 -27.24 1.22 7.14
C ARG A 65 -25.91 1.85 6.80
N LEU A 66 -24.96 1.86 7.74
CA LEU A 66 -23.62 2.37 7.53
C LEU A 66 -22.92 1.63 6.38
N SER A 67 -23.00 0.31 6.35
CA SER A 67 -22.43 -0.52 5.27
C SER A 67 -22.97 -0.13 3.89
N ARG A 68 -24.27 0.09 3.76
CA ARG A 68 -24.91 0.52 2.51
C ARG A 68 -24.51 1.94 2.12
N GLN A 69 -24.35 2.85 3.08
CA GLN A 69 -23.93 4.23 2.79
C GLN A 69 -22.47 4.30 2.38
N ILE A 70 -21.59 3.52 3.02
CA ILE A 70 -20.18 3.41 2.60
C ILE A 70 -20.11 2.84 1.18
N ALA A 71 -20.89 1.79 0.87
CA ALA A 71 -20.96 1.23 -0.47
C ALA A 71 -21.41 2.28 -1.50
N ALA A 72 -22.50 3.01 -1.23
CA ALA A 72 -23.00 4.05 -2.11
C ALA A 72 -21.99 5.21 -2.30
N ALA A 73 -21.33 5.66 -1.22
CA ALA A 73 -20.34 6.73 -1.28
C ALA A 73 -19.09 6.35 -2.10
N SER A 74 -18.81 5.05 -2.23
CA SER A 74 -17.70 4.52 -3.03
C SER A 74 -18.16 3.94 -4.38
N SER A 75 -19.36 4.30 -4.84
CA SER A 75 -19.96 3.79 -6.09
C SER A 75 -19.95 2.27 -6.18
N GLN A 76 -20.19 1.59 -5.05
CA GLN A 76 -20.21 0.14 -4.92
C GLN A 76 -21.55 -0.33 -4.33
N GLY A 77 -21.78 -1.64 -4.33
CA GLY A 77 -22.92 -2.28 -3.70
C GLY A 77 -22.51 -3.29 -2.62
N ILE A 78 -23.42 -3.55 -1.68
CA ILE A 78 -23.32 -4.65 -0.71
C ILE A 78 -24.69 -5.31 -0.56
N SER A 79 -24.75 -6.63 -0.66
CA SER A 79 -25.98 -7.41 -0.59
C SER A 79 -25.76 -8.77 0.05
N ARG A 80 -26.79 -9.57 0.22
CA ARG A 80 -26.64 -10.96 0.71
C ARG A 80 -25.92 -11.87 -0.29
N GLU A 81 -25.97 -11.58 -1.57
CA GLU A 81 -25.24 -12.31 -2.63
C GLU A 81 -23.80 -11.84 -2.72
N HIS A 82 -23.56 -10.56 -2.43
CA HIS A 82 -22.23 -9.92 -2.43
C HIS A 82 -21.96 -9.27 -1.07
N PRO A 83 -21.68 -10.08 -0.02
CA PRO A 83 -21.61 -9.61 1.37
C PRO A 83 -20.28 -8.97 1.76
N LEU A 84 -19.35 -8.81 0.82
CA LEU A 84 -18.02 -8.24 1.05
C LEU A 84 -17.93 -6.87 0.40
N LEU A 85 -17.43 -5.89 1.16
CA LEU A 85 -17.17 -4.53 0.67
C LEU A 85 -15.79 -4.08 1.12
N ALA A 86 -14.95 -3.71 0.16
CA ALA A 86 -13.71 -2.97 0.38
C ALA A 86 -13.88 -1.56 -0.19
N ALA A 87 -13.74 -0.54 0.63
CA ALA A 87 -14.00 0.85 0.25
C ALA A 87 -13.04 1.81 0.96
N SER A 88 -13.06 3.09 0.55
CA SER A 88 -12.41 4.18 1.26
C SER A 88 -13.45 5.15 1.80
N LEU A 89 -13.24 5.64 3.01
CA LEU A 89 -14.01 6.73 3.59
C LEU A 89 -13.54 8.08 3.01
N PRO A 90 -14.32 9.15 3.15
CA PRO A 90 -13.96 10.48 2.63
C PRO A 90 -12.63 11.05 3.18
N ASP A 91 -12.22 10.62 4.38
CA ASP A 91 -10.94 10.97 5.02
C ASP A 91 -9.74 10.15 4.50
N GLY A 92 -9.95 9.26 3.53
CA GLY A 92 -8.94 8.35 3.00
C GLY A 92 -8.75 7.06 3.80
N SER A 93 -9.44 6.88 4.93
CA SER A 93 -9.40 5.63 5.70
C SER A 93 -9.95 4.47 4.88
N ARG A 94 -9.28 3.33 4.91
CA ARG A 94 -9.76 2.10 4.27
C ARG A 94 -10.77 1.41 5.15
N VAL A 95 -11.84 0.90 4.58
CA VAL A 95 -12.81 0.08 5.30
C VAL A 95 -13.03 -1.24 4.60
N GLN A 96 -12.99 -2.31 5.38
CA GLN A 96 -13.43 -3.64 4.98
C GLN A 96 -14.68 -3.99 5.75
N ILE A 97 -15.74 -4.38 5.05
CA ILE A 97 -16.99 -4.84 5.64
C ILE A 97 -17.27 -6.27 5.21
N VAL A 98 -17.72 -7.06 6.15
CA VAL A 98 -18.24 -8.41 5.92
C VAL A 98 -19.66 -8.46 6.50
N ALA A 99 -20.65 -8.66 5.64
CA ALA A 99 -22.06 -8.73 6.01
C ALA A 99 -22.58 -10.17 6.08
N PRO A 100 -23.70 -10.44 6.76
CA PRO A 100 -24.37 -11.73 6.65
C PRO A 100 -24.80 -12.05 5.19
N PRO A 101 -24.65 -13.30 4.71
CA PRO A 101 -24.40 -14.52 5.47
C PRO A 101 -22.92 -14.92 5.63
N ALA A 102 -21.97 -14.09 5.24
CA ALA A 102 -20.52 -14.42 5.30
C ALA A 102 -19.93 -14.27 6.70
N THR A 103 -20.69 -13.83 7.70
CA THR A 103 -20.34 -13.80 9.12
C THR A 103 -21.17 -14.80 9.93
N ARG A 104 -20.65 -15.20 11.10
CA ARG A 104 -21.42 -16.03 12.06
C ARG A 104 -22.43 -15.21 12.89
N GLY A 105 -22.38 -13.90 12.79
CA GLY A 105 -23.22 -12.96 13.55
C GLY A 105 -23.78 -11.87 12.64
N GLY A 106 -23.72 -10.64 13.11
CA GLY A 106 -24.08 -9.44 12.37
C GLY A 106 -22.98 -8.93 11.43
N HIS A 107 -23.06 -7.65 11.08
CA HIS A 107 -22.03 -6.98 10.28
C HIS A 107 -20.72 -6.85 11.07
N ALA A 108 -19.60 -7.15 10.42
CA ALA A 108 -18.26 -6.88 10.92
C ALA A 108 -17.59 -5.82 10.07
N LEU A 109 -16.91 -4.87 10.72
CA LEU A 109 -16.16 -3.79 10.07
C LEU A 109 -14.73 -3.75 10.58
N ALA A 110 -13.80 -3.43 9.67
CA ALA A 110 -12.45 -3.04 10.01
C ALA A 110 -12.13 -1.75 9.26
N ILE A 111 -11.79 -0.69 9.98
CA ILE A 111 -11.38 0.60 9.42
C ILE A 111 -9.90 0.78 9.73
N ARG A 112 -9.08 0.91 8.69
CA ARG A 112 -7.68 1.26 8.82
C ARG A 112 -7.51 2.73 8.47
N ARG A 113 -7.04 3.50 9.43
CA ARG A 113 -6.79 4.93 9.23
C ARG A 113 -5.48 5.14 8.48
N HIS A 114 -5.51 6.12 7.60
CA HIS A 114 -4.28 6.69 7.06
C HIS A 114 -3.73 7.68 8.10
N VAL A 115 -2.87 7.18 9.01
CA VAL A 115 -2.19 8.07 9.96
C VAL A 115 -1.14 8.83 9.18
N ALA A 116 -1.35 10.12 9.00
CA ALA A 116 -0.53 11.02 8.18
C ALA A 116 0.83 11.33 8.84
N ALA A 117 1.61 10.30 9.15
CA ALA A 117 3.04 10.48 9.34
C ALA A 117 3.71 10.30 7.97
N SER A 118 4.19 11.38 7.40
CA SER A 118 4.90 11.40 6.12
C SER A 118 6.40 11.61 6.37
N PRO A 119 7.10 10.63 6.97
CA PRO A 119 8.52 10.75 7.28
C PRO A 119 9.35 10.84 6.01
N SER A 120 10.36 11.71 6.03
CA SER A 120 11.41 11.77 5.02
C SER A 120 12.46 10.66 5.23
N ILE A 121 13.38 10.49 4.31
CA ILE A 121 14.53 9.59 4.49
C ILE A 121 15.40 10.06 5.67
N ASP A 122 15.50 11.39 5.92
CA ASP A 122 16.20 11.92 7.08
C ASP A 122 15.50 11.59 8.40
N ASP A 123 14.16 11.60 8.43
CA ASP A 123 13.40 11.19 9.62
C ASP A 123 13.60 9.69 9.91
N TYR A 124 13.67 8.84 8.89
CA TYR A 124 14.03 7.43 9.06
C TYR A 124 15.45 7.28 9.64
N ALA A 125 16.42 8.03 9.12
CA ALA A 125 17.79 8.03 9.65
C ALA A 125 17.84 8.53 11.11
N ALA A 126 17.18 9.65 11.41
CA ALA A 126 17.14 10.24 12.77
C ALA A 126 16.43 9.34 13.79
N SER A 127 15.45 8.54 13.37
CA SER A 127 14.75 7.57 14.23
C SER A 127 15.55 6.28 14.51
N GLY A 128 16.74 6.13 13.90
CA GLY A 128 17.57 4.91 13.99
C GLY A 128 17.01 3.74 13.18
N ALA A 129 16.09 3.99 12.25
CA ALA A 129 15.44 2.93 11.46
C ALA A 129 16.41 2.16 10.54
N PHE A 130 17.60 2.70 10.28
CA PHE A 130 18.65 2.07 9.47
C PHE A 130 19.72 1.35 10.29
N GLU A 131 19.84 1.63 11.61
CA GLU A 131 20.94 1.15 12.46
C GLU A 131 21.06 -0.38 12.52
N THR A 132 19.95 -1.08 12.38
CA THR A 132 19.89 -2.55 12.42
C THR A 132 19.88 -3.20 11.04
N SER A 133 20.19 -2.43 9.98
CA SER A 133 20.24 -2.97 8.62
C SER A 133 21.36 -4.00 8.52
N SER A 134 21.02 -5.22 8.10
CA SER A 134 21.93 -6.34 8.02
C SER A 134 22.89 -6.20 6.85
N THR A 135 24.19 -6.36 7.11
CA THR A 135 25.23 -6.51 6.11
C THR A 135 25.59 -7.98 5.87
N ALA A 136 24.83 -8.93 6.44
CA ALA A 136 25.07 -10.34 6.23
C ALA A 136 25.03 -10.67 4.74
N PRO A 137 26.02 -11.43 4.22
CA PRO A 137 26.02 -11.85 2.84
C PRO A 137 24.75 -12.65 2.55
N VAL A 138 24.10 -12.32 1.45
CA VAL A 138 23.04 -13.15 0.88
C VAL A 138 23.71 -14.39 0.29
N ASP A 139 23.05 -15.55 0.32
CA ASP A 139 23.59 -16.83 -0.18
C ASP A 139 24.42 -16.64 -1.46
N LEU A 140 25.76 -16.68 -1.26
CA LEU A 140 26.75 -16.18 -2.21
C LEU A 140 26.81 -16.99 -3.52
N ASP A 141 26.31 -18.23 -3.54
CA ASP A 141 26.38 -19.07 -4.73
C ASP A 141 25.32 -18.72 -5.79
N ARG A 142 24.22 -18.07 -5.38
CA ARG A 142 23.10 -17.71 -6.26
C ARG A 142 22.92 -16.21 -6.47
N GLU A 143 23.44 -15.37 -5.57
CA GLU A 143 23.14 -13.92 -5.52
C GLU A 143 24.41 -13.04 -5.50
N ARG A 144 25.49 -13.48 -6.15
CA ARG A 144 26.81 -12.80 -6.16
C ARG A 144 26.79 -11.34 -6.63
N HIS A 145 25.73 -10.95 -7.33
CA HIS A 145 25.55 -9.60 -7.86
C HIS A 145 24.72 -8.69 -6.95
N LEU A 146 24.28 -9.15 -5.78
CA LEU A 146 23.56 -8.33 -4.80
C LEU A 146 24.49 -8.04 -3.60
N THR A 147 24.78 -6.75 -3.41
CA THR A 147 25.67 -6.27 -2.33
C THR A 147 24.86 -5.63 -1.23
N PRO A 148 25.00 -6.09 0.03
CA PRO A 148 24.39 -5.44 1.18
C PRO A 148 24.97 -4.04 1.43
N VAL A 149 24.10 -3.09 1.78
CA VAL A 149 24.49 -1.71 2.12
C VAL A 149 24.72 -1.60 3.62
N ALA A 150 25.81 -0.94 4.03
CA ALA A 150 26.08 -0.68 5.43
C ALA A 150 25.04 0.27 6.05
N PRO A 151 24.64 0.10 7.33
CA PRO A 151 23.60 0.91 7.97
C PRO A 151 23.82 2.42 7.84
N ALA A 152 25.06 2.88 7.98
CA ALA A 152 25.40 4.30 7.85
C ALA A 152 25.18 4.88 6.46
N ASP A 153 25.21 4.04 5.42
CA ASP A 153 25.15 4.45 4.01
C ASP A 153 23.76 4.29 3.40
N VAL A 154 22.82 3.64 4.12
CA VAL A 154 21.49 3.31 3.59
C VAL A 154 20.74 4.53 3.06
N GLY A 155 20.65 5.61 3.85
CA GLY A 155 19.93 6.81 3.45
C GLY A 155 20.52 7.46 2.20
N GLN A 156 21.84 7.58 2.15
CA GLN A 156 22.54 8.16 0.99
C GLN A 156 22.39 7.26 -0.25
N THR A 157 22.60 5.97 -0.11
CA THR A 157 22.46 5.00 -1.21
C THR A 157 21.06 5.02 -1.81
N LEU A 158 20.02 5.10 -0.99
CA LEU A 158 18.64 5.18 -1.47
C LEU A 158 18.36 6.47 -2.25
N ARG A 159 18.84 7.62 -1.77
CA ARG A 159 18.73 8.90 -2.51
C ARG A 159 19.45 8.85 -3.86
N GLU A 160 20.66 8.33 -3.86
CA GLU A 160 21.45 8.18 -5.09
C GLU A 160 20.76 7.22 -6.07
N ALA A 161 20.25 6.08 -5.60
CA ALA A 161 19.53 5.14 -6.41
C ALA A 161 18.27 5.76 -7.05
N VAL A 162 17.49 6.54 -6.26
CA VAL A 162 16.32 7.25 -6.78
C VAL A 162 16.73 8.25 -7.86
N LYS A 163 17.76 9.10 -7.61
CA LYS A 163 18.25 10.10 -8.57
C LYS A 163 18.84 9.45 -9.83
N ALA A 164 19.51 8.33 -9.68
CA ALA A 164 20.09 7.55 -10.78
C ALA A 164 19.06 6.72 -11.57
N LYS A 165 17.76 6.88 -11.29
CA LYS A 165 16.67 6.12 -11.92
C LYS A 165 16.83 4.60 -11.77
N ARG A 166 17.27 4.13 -10.61
CA ARG A 166 17.30 2.70 -10.30
C ARG A 166 15.90 2.19 -9.97
N ASN A 167 15.57 0.99 -10.41
CA ASN A 167 14.31 0.33 -10.10
C ASN A 167 14.34 -0.27 -8.70
N LEU A 168 13.35 0.08 -7.85
CA LEU A 168 13.32 -0.33 -6.45
C LEU A 168 12.15 -1.28 -6.15
N LEU A 169 12.42 -2.34 -5.41
CA LEU A 169 11.43 -3.24 -4.84
C LEU A 169 11.49 -3.17 -3.32
N ILE A 170 10.41 -2.72 -2.69
CA ILE A 170 10.28 -2.61 -1.24
C ILE A 170 9.45 -3.79 -0.74
N SER A 171 10.01 -4.58 0.15
CA SER A 171 9.35 -5.76 0.72
C SER A 171 9.15 -5.62 2.23
N GLY A 172 8.17 -6.35 2.75
CA GLY A 172 7.84 -6.37 4.17
C GLY A 172 6.48 -6.99 4.43
N GLY A 173 6.26 -7.45 5.63
CA GLY A 173 4.97 -7.98 6.09
C GLY A 173 3.88 -6.90 6.18
N THR A 174 2.71 -7.30 6.69
CA THR A 174 1.61 -6.37 6.95
C THR A 174 2.01 -5.34 8.02
N SER A 175 1.59 -4.10 7.85
CA SER A 175 1.84 -2.98 8.79
C SER A 175 3.32 -2.63 9.02
N THR A 176 4.24 -3.08 8.17
CA THR A 176 5.67 -2.69 8.23
C THR A 176 5.93 -1.29 7.71
N GLY A 177 4.95 -0.65 7.06
CA GLY A 177 5.05 0.71 6.54
C GLY A 177 5.59 0.82 5.12
N LYS A 178 5.40 -0.20 4.27
CA LYS A 178 5.84 -0.20 2.86
C LYS A 178 5.39 1.05 2.09
N THR A 179 4.11 1.39 2.16
CA THR A 179 3.56 2.57 1.46
C THR A 179 4.13 3.88 2.03
N THR A 180 4.27 3.97 3.35
CA THR A 180 4.89 5.14 4.01
C THR A 180 6.34 5.32 3.58
N PHE A 181 7.09 4.21 3.49
CA PHE A 181 8.48 4.24 3.03
C PHE A 181 8.58 4.57 1.53
N LEU A 182 7.66 4.05 0.71
CA LEU A 182 7.58 4.40 -0.70
C LEU A 182 7.30 5.90 -0.86
N ASN A 183 6.41 6.50 -0.08
CA ASN A 183 6.17 7.95 -0.07
C ASN A 183 7.43 8.75 0.30
N ALA A 184 8.26 8.27 1.25
CA ALA A 184 9.53 8.90 1.55
C ALA A 184 10.48 8.91 0.33
N LEU A 185 10.53 7.82 -0.42
CA LEU A 185 11.34 7.72 -1.64
C LEU A 185 10.78 8.59 -2.79
N LEU A 186 9.46 8.72 -2.90
CA LEU A 186 8.83 9.57 -3.92
C LEU A 186 9.26 11.04 -3.81
N ARG A 187 9.52 11.51 -2.60
CA ARG A 187 10.00 12.90 -2.35
C ARG A 187 11.45 13.14 -2.78
N GLU A 188 12.23 12.08 -2.96
CA GLU A 188 13.60 12.16 -3.47
C GLU A 188 13.67 12.20 -5.01
N ILE A 189 12.54 11.97 -5.71
CA ILE A 189 12.47 12.06 -7.17
C ILE A 189 12.56 13.53 -7.60
N PRO A 190 13.34 13.87 -8.64
CA PRO A 190 13.40 15.23 -9.19
C PRO A 190 12.00 15.77 -9.55
N PRO A 191 11.68 17.04 -9.18
CA PRO A 191 10.32 17.57 -9.24
C PRO A 191 9.81 17.82 -10.68
N ASP A 192 10.66 17.79 -11.68
CA ASP A 192 10.36 17.97 -13.11
C ASP A 192 9.94 16.67 -13.80
N GLU A 193 10.11 15.52 -13.14
CA GLU A 193 9.73 14.24 -13.72
C GLU A 193 8.20 14.00 -13.69
N ARG A 194 7.72 13.31 -14.73
CA ARG A 194 6.32 12.90 -14.84
C ARG A 194 6.11 11.54 -14.17
N LEU A 195 5.21 11.50 -13.16
CA LEU A 195 4.90 10.29 -12.42
C LEU A 195 3.50 9.79 -12.74
N ILE A 196 3.37 8.47 -12.91
CA ILE A 196 2.07 7.80 -12.88
C ILE A 196 2.08 6.82 -11.71
N LEU A 197 1.15 7.04 -10.78
CA LEU A 197 0.97 6.22 -9.58
C LEU A 197 -0.25 5.31 -9.80
N ILE A 198 -0.12 4.02 -9.51
CA ILE A 198 -1.19 3.02 -9.66
C ILE A 198 -1.37 2.32 -8.33
N GLU A 199 -2.58 2.29 -7.81
CA GLU A 199 -2.91 1.71 -6.50
C GLU A 199 -4.33 1.17 -6.43
N ASP A 200 -4.59 0.30 -5.46
CA ASP A 200 -5.94 -0.18 -5.15
C ASP A 200 -6.72 0.82 -4.28
N THR A 201 -6.00 1.63 -3.53
CA THR A 201 -6.55 2.68 -2.64
C THR A 201 -5.55 3.82 -2.61
N ALA A 202 -6.02 5.07 -2.67
CA ALA A 202 -5.19 6.26 -2.68
C ALA A 202 -4.43 6.42 -1.34
N GLU A 203 -3.19 5.97 -1.30
CA GLU A 203 -2.26 6.10 -0.17
C GLU A 203 -0.95 6.77 -0.56
N LEU A 204 -0.63 6.78 -1.87
CA LEU A 204 0.56 7.43 -2.39
C LEU A 204 0.34 8.92 -2.53
N GLU A 205 1.33 9.69 -2.14
CA GLU A 205 1.29 11.15 -2.18
C GLU A 205 1.66 11.66 -3.58
N LEU A 206 0.77 12.43 -4.19
CA LEU A 206 1.02 13.12 -5.46
C LEU A 206 1.84 14.39 -5.21
N THR A 207 3.13 14.25 -4.92
CA THR A 207 4.03 15.37 -4.58
C THR A 207 4.51 16.15 -5.80
N HIS A 208 4.46 15.55 -6.99
CA HIS A 208 4.95 16.15 -8.24
C HIS A 208 3.83 16.89 -8.97
N ARG A 209 4.14 18.07 -9.50
CA ARG A 209 3.18 18.86 -10.29
C ARG A 209 2.70 18.13 -11.55
N ASN A 210 3.58 17.35 -12.17
CA ASN A 210 3.26 16.53 -13.35
C ASN A 210 3.06 15.08 -12.94
N SER A 211 2.01 14.80 -12.16
CA SER A 211 1.69 13.45 -11.70
C SER A 211 0.20 13.14 -11.81
N ILE A 212 -0.13 11.86 -11.92
CA ILE A 212 -1.49 11.36 -11.89
C ILE A 212 -1.56 10.08 -11.07
N GLY A 213 -2.55 10.00 -10.18
CA GLY A 213 -2.93 8.77 -9.47
C GLY A 213 -4.04 8.04 -10.21
N LEU A 214 -3.85 6.76 -10.46
CA LEU A 214 -4.80 5.85 -11.08
C LEU A 214 -5.22 4.81 -10.05
N LEU A 215 -6.53 4.60 -9.91
CA LEU A 215 -7.10 3.68 -8.92
C LEU A 215 -7.70 2.45 -9.58
N ALA A 216 -7.24 1.28 -9.18
CA ALA A 216 -7.84 0.02 -9.59
C ALA A 216 -9.16 -0.22 -8.85
N ALA A 217 -10.21 -0.60 -9.58
CA ALA A 217 -11.53 -0.89 -9.06
C ALA A 217 -11.83 -2.38 -9.20
N ARG A 218 -11.92 -3.11 -8.09
CA ARG A 218 -12.12 -4.57 -8.06
C ARG A 218 -13.53 -4.98 -7.60
N SER A 219 -14.48 -4.08 -7.61
CA SER A 219 -15.83 -4.40 -7.14
C SER A 219 -16.72 -4.93 -8.25
N VAL A 220 -17.28 -6.12 -8.06
CA VAL A 220 -18.27 -6.74 -8.97
C VAL A 220 -19.57 -5.91 -9.04
N LEU A 221 -19.87 -5.15 -8.00
CA LEU A 221 -21.03 -4.25 -7.93
C LEU A 221 -20.61 -2.76 -8.04
N GLY A 222 -19.41 -2.47 -8.53
CA GLY A 222 -18.93 -1.11 -8.77
C GLY A 222 -19.36 -0.57 -10.15
N GLU A 223 -19.11 0.71 -10.38
CA GLU A 223 -19.36 1.35 -11.68
C GLU A 223 -18.45 0.80 -12.80
N ALA A 224 -17.26 0.31 -12.44
CA ALA A 224 -16.31 -0.29 -13.38
C ALA A 224 -15.48 -1.38 -12.70
N GLU A 225 -15.04 -2.36 -13.48
CA GLU A 225 -14.00 -3.31 -13.11
C GLU A 225 -12.73 -2.93 -13.88
N VAL A 226 -11.75 -2.33 -13.18
CA VAL A 226 -10.47 -1.91 -13.76
C VAL A 226 -9.35 -2.48 -12.90
N ARG A 227 -8.56 -3.38 -13.46
CA ARG A 227 -7.45 -4.02 -12.74
C ARG A 227 -6.19 -3.17 -12.80
N ALA A 228 -5.29 -3.36 -11.84
CA ALA A 228 -3.98 -2.71 -11.82
C ALA A 228 -3.19 -2.97 -13.13
N GLU A 229 -3.33 -4.15 -13.72
CA GLU A 229 -2.73 -4.49 -15.00
C GLU A 229 -3.26 -3.62 -16.15
N ASP A 230 -4.57 -3.36 -16.21
CA ASP A 230 -5.21 -2.53 -17.23
C ASP A 230 -4.69 -1.08 -17.14
N LEU A 231 -4.59 -0.55 -15.92
CA LEU A 231 -4.03 0.78 -15.66
C LEU A 231 -2.55 0.87 -16.00
N LEU A 232 -1.78 -0.18 -15.70
CA LEU A 232 -0.38 -0.26 -16.04
C LEU A 232 -0.17 -0.27 -17.56
N MET A 233 -0.95 -1.04 -18.31
CA MET A 233 -0.95 -1.04 -19.77
C MET A 233 -1.34 0.31 -20.35
N ALA A 234 -2.30 1.01 -19.75
CA ALA A 234 -2.69 2.36 -20.15
C ALA A 234 -1.56 3.36 -19.86
N SER A 235 -0.90 3.26 -18.71
CA SER A 235 0.17 4.16 -18.28
C SER A 235 1.34 4.20 -19.28
N LEU A 236 1.68 3.07 -19.92
CA LEU A 236 2.73 2.98 -20.93
C LEU A 236 2.49 3.90 -22.15
N ARG A 237 1.23 4.29 -22.41
CA ARG A 237 0.86 5.22 -23.49
C ARG A 237 0.71 6.67 -23.01
N MET A 238 0.89 6.92 -21.70
CA MET A 238 0.75 8.25 -21.10
C MET A 238 2.09 8.96 -20.92
N ARG A 239 3.18 8.40 -21.45
CA ARG A 239 4.54 8.94 -21.44
C ARG A 239 5.05 9.29 -20.03
N PRO A 240 5.02 8.37 -19.07
CA PRO A 240 5.62 8.59 -17.76
C PRO A 240 7.14 8.58 -17.83
N ASP A 241 7.79 9.37 -16.97
CA ASP A 241 9.22 9.18 -16.67
C ASP A 241 9.41 8.00 -15.73
N ARG A 242 8.48 7.83 -14.75
CA ARG A 242 8.45 6.69 -13.85
C ARG A 242 7.03 6.21 -13.61
N ILE A 243 6.92 4.91 -13.36
CA ILE A 243 5.68 4.25 -12.94
C ILE A 243 5.86 3.79 -11.49
N ILE A 244 4.97 4.24 -10.64
CA ILE A 244 4.94 3.85 -9.23
C ILE A 244 3.73 2.96 -9.02
N LEU A 245 3.95 1.70 -8.65
CA LEU A 245 2.88 0.77 -8.36
C LEU A 245 2.82 0.52 -6.86
N GLY A 246 1.70 0.82 -6.23
CA GLY A 246 1.54 0.74 -4.79
C GLY A 246 1.90 -0.63 -4.23
N GLU A 247 1.44 -1.71 -4.86
CA GLU A 247 1.78 -3.08 -4.47
C GLU A 247 1.57 -4.08 -5.60
N LEU A 248 2.49 -5.03 -5.75
CA LEU A 248 2.37 -6.19 -6.63
C LEU A 248 1.62 -7.32 -5.93
N ARG A 249 0.49 -7.75 -6.50
CA ARG A 249 -0.38 -8.79 -5.94
C ARG A 249 -0.85 -9.85 -6.93
N GLY A 250 -0.68 -9.61 -8.24
CA GLY A 250 -1.25 -10.46 -9.28
C GLY A 250 -0.57 -10.35 -10.64
N SER A 251 -1.39 -10.41 -11.69
CA SER A 251 -0.94 -10.48 -13.09
C SER A 251 -0.18 -9.24 -13.57
N GLU A 252 -0.36 -8.09 -12.92
CA GLU A 252 0.38 -6.85 -13.19
C GLU A 252 1.89 -7.00 -13.03
N ALA A 253 2.35 -8.01 -12.28
CA ALA A 253 3.76 -8.25 -12.00
C ALA A 253 4.62 -8.40 -13.27
N MET A 254 4.15 -9.18 -14.24
CA MET A 254 4.89 -9.36 -15.51
C MET A 254 4.90 -8.09 -16.35
N THR A 255 3.78 -7.37 -16.39
CA THR A 255 3.65 -6.11 -17.13
C THR A 255 4.53 -5.03 -16.50
N PHE A 256 4.63 -4.97 -15.16
CA PHE A 256 5.54 -4.07 -14.45
C PHE A 256 7.01 -4.36 -14.79
N LEU A 257 7.46 -5.62 -14.72
CA LEU A 257 8.83 -5.99 -15.07
C LEU A 257 9.18 -5.63 -16.53
N ARG A 258 8.25 -5.81 -17.45
CA ARG A 258 8.44 -5.37 -18.84
C ARG A 258 8.56 -3.86 -18.94
N ALA A 259 7.70 -3.10 -18.25
CA ALA A 259 7.71 -1.66 -18.26
C ALA A 259 9.07 -1.10 -17.81
N VAL A 260 9.61 -1.59 -16.69
CA VAL A 260 10.89 -1.12 -16.14
C VAL A 260 12.08 -1.47 -17.03
N ASN A 261 11.99 -2.57 -17.79
CA ASN A 261 13.04 -2.98 -18.72
C ASN A 261 12.94 -2.29 -20.10
N THR A 262 11.81 -1.67 -20.45
CA THR A 262 11.55 -1.17 -21.80
C THR A 262 11.34 0.34 -21.88
N GLY A 263 11.94 1.12 -20.97
CA GLY A 263 11.96 2.58 -21.12
C GLY A 263 11.39 3.39 -19.96
N HIS A 264 11.06 2.75 -18.82
CA HIS A 264 10.59 3.44 -17.62
C HIS A 264 11.48 3.15 -16.40
N PRO A 265 12.79 3.49 -16.46
CA PRO A 265 13.73 3.27 -15.36
C PRO A 265 13.37 4.15 -14.16
N GLY A 266 13.76 3.71 -12.96
CA GLY A 266 13.46 4.41 -11.71
C GLY A 266 12.04 4.19 -11.22
N SER A 267 11.34 3.21 -11.78
CA SER A 267 10.04 2.78 -11.27
C SER A 267 10.18 2.05 -9.94
N MET A 268 9.16 2.16 -9.10
CA MET A 268 9.16 1.64 -7.75
C MET A 268 7.88 0.89 -7.45
N THR A 269 7.99 -0.15 -6.64
CA THR A 269 6.82 -0.91 -6.18
C THR A 269 7.06 -1.56 -4.83
N THR A 270 5.99 -2.06 -4.22
CA THR A 270 6.07 -2.86 -3.00
C THR A 270 5.57 -4.28 -3.22
N ILE A 271 5.98 -5.19 -2.34
CA ILE A 271 5.54 -6.59 -2.33
C ILE A 271 5.51 -7.14 -0.90
N HIS A 272 4.61 -8.07 -0.62
CA HIS A 272 4.64 -8.81 0.64
C HIS A 272 5.70 -9.92 0.60
N ALA A 273 6.75 -9.77 1.41
CA ALA A 273 7.76 -10.79 1.62
C ALA A 273 8.53 -10.52 2.93
N ASP A 274 9.14 -11.56 3.50
CA ASP A 274 9.86 -11.51 4.77
C ASP A 274 11.38 -11.34 4.61
N SER A 275 11.88 -11.28 3.38
CA SER A 275 13.28 -10.96 3.06
C SER A 275 13.42 -10.58 1.59
N PRO A 276 14.52 -9.92 1.18
CA PRO A 276 14.77 -9.58 -0.22
C PRO A 276 14.76 -10.79 -1.15
N LEU A 277 15.33 -11.93 -0.71
CA LEU A 277 15.31 -13.16 -1.50
C LEU A 277 13.90 -13.73 -1.66
N ARG A 278 13.10 -13.70 -0.58
CA ARG A 278 11.70 -14.10 -0.67
C ARG A 278 10.88 -13.13 -1.52
N ALA A 279 11.26 -11.86 -1.61
CA ALA A 279 10.63 -10.92 -2.52
C ALA A 279 10.88 -11.29 -3.99
N ILE A 280 12.09 -11.72 -4.35
CA ILE A 280 12.40 -12.24 -5.68
C ILE A 280 11.55 -13.49 -5.98
N GLU A 281 11.48 -14.44 -5.04
CA GLU A 281 10.67 -15.66 -5.19
C GLU A 281 9.18 -15.35 -5.32
N GLN A 282 8.65 -14.44 -4.50
CA GLN A 282 7.26 -14.04 -4.54
C GLN A 282 6.92 -13.35 -5.87
N LEU A 283 7.79 -12.45 -6.33
CA LEU A 283 7.60 -11.78 -7.62
C LEU A 283 7.64 -12.80 -8.77
N ALA A 284 8.59 -13.75 -8.74
CA ALA A 284 8.65 -14.81 -9.73
C ALA A 284 7.37 -15.67 -9.72
N LEU A 285 6.83 -15.97 -8.54
CA LEU A 285 5.59 -16.73 -8.40
C LEU A 285 4.39 -15.97 -9.01
N LEU A 286 4.26 -14.65 -8.77
CA LEU A 286 3.20 -13.83 -9.36
C LEU A 286 3.27 -13.83 -10.90
N VAL A 287 4.47 -13.72 -11.46
CA VAL A 287 4.69 -13.78 -12.91
C VAL A 287 4.28 -15.15 -13.50
N LEU A 288 4.62 -16.24 -12.82
CA LEU A 288 4.22 -17.58 -13.27
C LEU A 288 2.71 -17.80 -13.17
N GLN A 289 2.07 -17.30 -12.11
CA GLN A 289 0.61 -17.36 -11.93
C GLN A 289 -0.15 -16.53 -12.97
N ALA A 290 0.47 -15.48 -13.52
CA ALA A 290 -0.07 -14.70 -14.63
C ALA A 290 -0.06 -15.44 -15.98
N GLY A 291 0.35 -16.71 -16.01
CA GLY A 291 0.36 -17.54 -17.22
C GLY A 291 1.63 -17.41 -18.07
N SER A 292 2.74 -16.97 -17.47
CA SER A 292 4.04 -16.95 -18.14
C SER A 292 4.45 -18.38 -18.56
N ARG A 293 5.00 -18.52 -19.78
CA ARG A 293 5.57 -19.77 -20.29
C ARG A 293 7.05 -19.95 -19.92
N LEU A 294 7.65 -18.98 -19.23
CA LEU A 294 9.03 -19.04 -18.77
C LEU A 294 9.19 -20.03 -17.61
N GLY A 295 10.35 -20.65 -17.51
CA GLY A 295 10.72 -21.45 -16.34
C GLY A 295 10.92 -20.56 -15.10
N ARG A 296 10.85 -21.15 -13.90
CA ARG A 296 11.01 -20.41 -12.63
C ARG A 296 12.37 -19.69 -12.55
N ASP A 297 13.43 -20.37 -12.98
CA ASP A 297 14.78 -19.79 -12.92
C ASP A 297 14.98 -18.67 -13.94
N ASP A 298 14.34 -18.76 -15.12
CA ASP A 298 14.34 -17.69 -16.11
C ASP A 298 13.62 -16.44 -15.56
N VAL A 299 12.48 -16.63 -14.89
CA VAL A 299 11.73 -15.51 -14.29
C VAL A 299 12.53 -14.88 -13.13
N ARG A 300 13.16 -15.70 -12.28
CA ARG A 300 14.03 -15.20 -11.20
C ARG A 300 15.20 -14.40 -11.77
N HIS A 301 15.85 -14.89 -12.81
CA HIS A 301 16.90 -14.16 -13.50
C HIS A 301 16.36 -12.83 -14.03
N TYR A 302 15.20 -12.83 -14.70
CA TYR A 302 14.58 -11.61 -15.23
C TYR A 302 14.23 -10.59 -14.13
N VAL A 303 13.73 -11.04 -12.97
CA VAL A 303 13.47 -10.18 -11.81
C VAL A 303 14.77 -9.50 -11.34
N ARG A 304 15.87 -10.27 -11.22
CA ARG A 304 17.18 -9.76 -10.77
C ARG A 304 17.77 -8.73 -11.72
N GLU A 305 17.59 -8.94 -13.03
CA GLU A 305 18.05 -8.00 -14.05
C GLU A 305 17.19 -6.74 -14.13
N SER A 306 15.91 -6.83 -13.71
CA SER A 306 14.95 -5.71 -13.77
C SER A 306 14.98 -4.80 -12.54
N ILE A 307 15.31 -5.35 -11.37
CA ILE A 307 15.30 -4.61 -10.10
C ILE A 307 16.74 -4.35 -9.65
N ASP A 308 17.04 -3.09 -9.40
CA ASP A 308 18.38 -2.65 -9.01
C ASP A 308 18.59 -2.60 -7.50
N VAL A 309 17.52 -2.30 -6.73
CA VAL A 309 17.59 -2.14 -5.28
C VAL A 309 16.44 -2.88 -4.62
N PHE A 310 16.77 -3.70 -3.63
CA PHE A 310 15.81 -4.42 -2.79
C PHE A 310 15.88 -3.85 -1.37
N VAL A 311 14.74 -3.45 -0.83
CA VAL A 311 14.63 -2.91 0.52
C VAL A 311 13.70 -3.81 1.34
N GLN A 312 14.18 -4.30 2.47
CA GLN A 312 13.35 -5.08 3.40
C GLN A 312 12.96 -4.23 4.61
N LEU A 313 11.66 -4.18 4.86
CA LEU A 313 11.08 -3.53 6.04
C LEU A 313 10.58 -4.55 7.04
N GLU A 314 10.80 -4.26 8.32
CA GLU A 314 10.32 -5.05 9.44
C GLU A 314 9.62 -4.17 10.48
N ARG A 315 8.81 -4.82 11.33
CA ARG A 315 8.21 -4.20 12.52
C ARG A 315 8.59 -5.07 13.73
N GLU A 316 9.31 -4.49 14.67
CA GLU A 316 9.73 -5.14 15.90
C GLU A 316 9.42 -4.25 17.10
N GLY A 317 8.74 -4.77 18.11
CA GLY A 317 8.35 -4.02 19.30
C GLY A 317 7.56 -2.74 19.00
N GLY A 318 6.72 -2.74 17.93
CA GLY A 318 5.97 -1.56 17.49
C GLY A 318 6.75 -0.57 16.62
N ARG A 319 8.07 -0.70 16.53
CA ARG A 319 8.93 0.17 15.72
C ARG A 319 9.10 -0.39 14.31
N ARG A 320 9.06 0.48 13.31
CA ARG A 320 9.34 0.16 11.91
C ARG A 320 10.82 0.40 11.63
N LYS A 321 11.47 -0.54 10.95
CA LYS A 321 12.89 -0.46 10.62
C LYS A 321 13.15 -1.01 9.21
N VAL A 322 14.28 -0.58 8.63
CA VAL A 322 14.85 -1.18 7.43
C VAL A 322 15.81 -2.27 7.88
N SER A 323 15.46 -3.53 7.66
CA SER A 323 16.27 -4.66 8.13
C SER A 323 17.36 -5.06 7.14
N GLN A 324 17.21 -4.74 5.86
CA GLN A 324 18.23 -4.99 4.85
C GLN A 324 18.02 -4.12 3.61
N VAL A 325 19.11 -3.67 3.00
CA VAL A 325 19.12 -3.08 1.66
C VAL A 325 20.17 -3.80 0.84
N LEU A 326 19.76 -4.29 -0.34
CA LEU A 326 20.66 -4.92 -1.31
C LEU A 326 20.67 -4.10 -2.59
N VAL A 327 21.85 -3.88 -3.14
CA VAL A 327 22.05 -3.16 -4.40
C VAL A 327 22.69 -4.09 -5.42
N ARG A 328 22.18 -4.08 -6.63
CA ARG A 328 22.78 -4.79 -7.75
C ARG A 328 24.05 -4.08 -8.21
N SER A 329 25.16 -4.82 -8.18
CA SER A 329 26.50 -4.39 -8.66
C SER A 329 26.57 -4.31 -10.19
#